data_7e0ea11f0ade05dbe324b6d8d4487f32
#
_entry.id   7e0ea11f0ade05dbe324b6d8d4487f32
#
_cell.length_a   1.000
_cell.length_b   1.000
_cell.length_c   1.000
_cell.angle_alpha   90.00
_cell.angle_beta   90.00
_cell.angle_gamma   90.00
#
_symmetry.space_group_name_H-M   'P 1'
#
loop_
_entity.id
_entity.type
_entity.pdbx_description
1 polymer ?
#
loop_
_entity_poly.entity_id
_entity_poly.type
_entity_poly.pdbx_seq_one_letter_code
_entity_poly.pdbx_strand_id
1 'polypeptide(L)'
;MPPTILIATDLTARSDRAFDRAVELATDLGGTLLVAHALDKGDAAHVARASDRAKRVIAKLTEGVPAPVEPVLIQGRAPETIAELGKERGSAVIVVGPARHNHVGDFILGTAVDYLVRRSPVPVLVVKERPRHPYRRILIATDFSDCSLHAVQMTAMLFPKARLDLVDRKSVV
;
A
#
# COMPACT_ATOMS: atom_id res chain seq x y z
N MET A 1 11.51 16.47 -2.80
CA MET A 1 10.35 16.23 -3.68
C MET A 1 9.22 15.65 -2.86
N PRO A 2 7.95 15.98 -3.14
CA PRO A 2 6.83 15.38 -2.44
C PRO A 2 6.82 13.85 -2.65
N PRO A 3 6.52 13.05 -1.63
CA PRO A 3 6.57 11.61 -1.73
C PRO A 3 5.44 11.05 -2.59
N THR A 4 5.69 9.94 -3.28
CA THR A 4 4.65 9.17 -3.99
C THR A 4 4.16 8.06 -3.09
N ILE A 5 2.85 8.02 -2.83
CA ILE A 5 2.17 6.98 -2.07
C ILE A 5 1.45 6.08 -3.06
N LEU A 6 1.89 4.84 -3.21
CA LEU A 6 1.27 3.89 -4.13
C LEU A 6 0.21 3.08 -3.39
N ILE A 7 -1.04 3.12 -3.84
CA ILE A 7 -2.10 2.21 -3.41
C ILE A 7 -2.33 1.13 -4.47
N ALA A 8 -2.17 -0.13 -4.08
CA ALA A 8 -2.54 -1.25 -4.92
C ALA A 8 -3.97 -1.70 -4.57
N THR A 9 -4.86 -1.60 -5.54
CA THR A 9 -6.30 -1.86 -5.36
C THR A 9 -6.82 -2.91 -6.33
N ASP A 10 -7.71 -3.79 -5.84
CA ASP A 10 -8.50 -4.70 -6.65
C ASP A 10 -9.83 -4.08 -7.09
N LEU A 11 -10.04 -2.79 -6.81
CA LEU A 11 -11.27 -2.02 -7.07
C LEU A 11 -12.51 -2.63 -6.42
N THR A 12 -12.35 -3.35 -5.32
CA THR A 12 -13.46 -3.85 -4.49
C THR A 12 -13.49 -3.13 -3.15
N ALA A 13 -14.62 -3.18 -2.45
CA ALA A 13 -14.78 -2.59 -1.11
C ALA A 13 -13.76 -3.08 -0.07
N ARG A 14 -13.05 -4.17 -0.34
CA ARG A 14 -11.96 -4.66 0.53
C ARG A 14 -10.75 -3.75 0.52
N SER A 15 -10.50 -3.08 -0.61
CA SER A 15 -9.41 -2.12 -0.76
C SER A 15 -9.72 -0.75 -0.17
N ASP A 16 -10.98 -0.44 0.17
CA ASP A 16 -11.40 0.89 0.64
C ASP A 16 -10.61 1.36 1.85
N ARG A 17 -10.33 0.47 2.82
CA ARG A 17 -9.56 0.81 4.02
C ARG A 17 -8.13 1.23 3.69
N ALA A 18 -7.51 0.51 2.75
CA ALA A 18 -6.18 0.82 2.29
C ALA A 18 -6.17 2.11 1.47
N PHE A 19 -7.20 2.33 0.65
CA PHE A 19 -7.38 3.54 -0.10
C PHE A 19 -7.54 4.75 0.82
N ASP A 20 -8.43 4.70 1.82
CA ASP A 20 -8.63 5.76 2.80
C ASP A 20 -7.29 6.13 3.51
N ARG A 21 -6.49 5.13 3.89
CA ARG A 21 -5.18 5.35 4.52
C ARG A 21 -4.16 5.94 3.55
N ALA A 22 -4.15 5.51 2.30
CA ALA A 22 -3.25 6.04 1.28
C ALA A 22 -3.56 7.51 0.96
N VAL A 23 -4.84 7.87 0.89
CA VAL A 23 -5.29 9.27 0.73
C VAL A 23 -4.84 10.13 1.90
N GLU A 24 -5.04 9.65 3.15
CA GLU A 24 -4.58 10.35 4.35
C GLU A 24 -3.07 10.60 4.32
N LEU A 25 -2.27 9.57 4.02
CA LEU A 25 -0.82 9.70 3.92
C LEU A 25 -0.38 10.68 2.82
N ALA A 26 -0.97 10.57 1.62
CA ALA A 26 -0.65 11.48 0.53
C ALA A 26 -0.98 12.93 0.89
N THR A 27 -2.12 13.15 1.56
CA THR A 27 -2.55 14.49 2.01
C THR A 27 -1.64 15.03 3.11
N ASP A 28 -1.36 14.24 4.14
CA ASP A 28 -0.55 14.65 5.30
C ASP A 28 0.91 14.96 4.93
N LEU A 29 1.45 14.25 3.96
CA LEU A 29 2.82 14.41 3.47
C LEU A 29 2.94 15.38 2.29
N GLY A 30 1.83 15.95 1.80
CA GLY A 30 1.81 16.80 0.61
C GLY A 30 2.30 16.07 -0.63
N GLY A 31 2.04 14.75 -0.71
CA GLY A 31 2.53 13.85 -1.75
C GLY A 31 1.51 13.59 -2.86
N THR A 32 1.89 12.71 -3.79
CA THR A 32 1.02 12.24 -4.88
C THR A 32 0.49 10.84 -4.56
N LEU A 33 -0.80 10.61 -4.80
CA LEU A 33 -1.44 9.31 -4.69
C LEU A 33 -1.40 8.60 -6.04
N LEU A 34 -0.59 7.55 -6.14
CA LEU A 34 -0.51 6.66 -7.30
C LEU A 34 -1.48 5.49 -7.11
N VAL A 35 -2.58 5.47 -7.88
CA VAL A 35 -3.61 4.42 -7.77
C VAL A 35 -3.35 3.34 -8.80
N ALA A 36 -2.78 2.22 -8.36
CA ALA A 36 -2.40 1.10 -9.22
C ALA A 36 -3.43 -0.02 -9.19
N HIS A 37 -3.86 -0.47 -10.38
CA HIS A 37 -4.72 -1.64 -10.56
C HIS A 37 -4.14 -2.56 -11.63
N ALA A 38 -3.99 -3.84 -11.28
CA ALA A 38 -3.52 -4.85 -12.22
C ALA A 38 -4.70 -5.42 -13.03
N LEU A 39 -4.57 -5.39 -14.35
CA LEU A 39 -5.54 -5.97 -15.27
C LEU A 39 -5.22 -7.45 -15.51
N ASP A 40 -6.25 -8.27 -15.52
CA ASP A 40 -6.12 -9.67 -15.87
C ASP A 40 -5.68 -9.83 -17.34
N LYS A 41 -4.99 -10.94 -17.61
CA LYS A 41 -4.62 -11.31 -18.99
C LYS A 41 -5.87 -11.70 -19.77
N GLY A 42 -5.92 -11.29 -21.02
CA GLY A 42 -7.01 -11.59 -21.95
C GLY A 42 -6.69 -11.16 -23.37
N ASP A 43 -7.62 -11.34 -24.27
CA ASP A 43 -7.52 -10.75 -25.61
C ASP A 43 -7.60 -9.21 -25.56
N ALA A 44 -7.25 -8.55 -26.66
CA ALA A 44 -7.20 -7.09 -26.71
C ALA A 44 -8.57 -6.44 -26.40
N ALA A 45 -9.67 -7.06 -26.82
CA ALA A 45 -11.01 -6.53 -26.58
C ALA A 45 -11.42 -6.68 -25.10
N HIS A 46 -11.04 -7.78 -24.44
CA HIS A 46 -11.24 -7.98 -23.02
C HIS A 46 -10.45 -6.97 -22.20
N VAL A 47 -9.16 -6.83 -22.49
CA VAL A 47 -8.28 -5.88 -21.79
C VAL A 47 -8.75 -4.44 -21.97
N ALA A 48 -9.20 -4.04 -23.17
CA ALA A 48 -9.74 -2.71 -23.41
C ALA A 48 -10.98 -2.43 -22.55
N ARG A 49 -11.96 -3.35 -22.53
CA ARG A 49 -13.17 -3.21 -21.70
C ARG A 49 -12.84 -3.16 -20.20
N ALA A 50 -11.93 -4.01 -19.74
CA ALA A 50 -11.48 -4.02 -18.35
C ALA A 50 -10.79 -2.70 -17.97
N SER A 51 -9.93 -2.18 -18.85
CA SER A 51 -9.27 -0.89 -18.70
C SER A 51 -10.26 0.26 -18.58
N ASP A 52 -11.25 0.35 -19.47
CA ASP A 52 -12.25 1.41 -19.44
C ASP A 52 -13.13 1.34 -18.19
N ARG A 53 -13.47 0.13 -17.76
CA ARG A 53 -14.19 -0.08 -16.49
C ARG A 53 -13.35 0.37 -15.31
N ALA A 54 -12.09 -0.04 -15.24
CA ALA A 54 -11.18 0.32 -14.17
C ALA A 54 -10.98 1.84 -14.08
N LYS A 55 -10.77 2.52 -15.22
CA LYS A 55 -10.65 3.99 -15.28
C LYS A 55 -11.87 4.69 -14.69
N ARG A 56 -13.08 4.25 -15.07
CA ARG A 56 -14.33 4.83 -14.53
C ARG A 56 -14.46 4.64 -13.02
N VAL A 57 -14.12 3.44 -12.52
CA VAL A 57 -14.17 3.15 -11.08
C VAL A 57 -13.14 3.97 -10.33
N ILE A 58 -11.91 4.07 -10.84
CA ILE A 58 -10.85 4.88 -10.21
C ILE A 58 -11.25 6.36 -10.22
N ALA A 59 -11.76 6.89 -11.32
CA ALA A 59 -12.21 8.28 -11.39
C ALA A 59 -13.26 8.60 -10.32
N LYS A 60 -14.24 7.70 -10.13
CA LYS A 60 -15.26 7.86 -9.09
C LYS A 60 -14.67 7.71 -7.67
N LEU A 61 -13.75 6.76 -7.49
CA LEU A 61 -13.10 6.52 -6.19
C LEU A 61 -12.23 7.71 -5.75
N THR A 62 -11.65 8.42 -6.72
CA THR A 62 -10.74 9.54 -6.48
C THR A 62 -11.42 10.91 -6.51
N GLU A 63 -12.73 10.95 -6.70
CA GLU A 63 -13.51 12.18 -6.66
C GLU A 63 -13.41 12.85 -5.29
N GLY A 64 -13.00 14.12 -5.25
CA GLY A 64 -12.85 14.88 -4.00
C GLY A 64 -11.61 14.54 -3.17
N VAL A 65 -10.70 13.69 -3.64
CA VAL A 65 -9.42 13.43 -2.96
C VAL A 65 -8.58 14.70 -2.96
N PRO A 66 -8.09 15.17 -1.78
CA PRO A 66 -7.40 16.45 -1.68
C PRO A 66 -5.94 16.43 -2.14
N ALA A 67 -5.39 15.25 -2.44
CA ALA A 67 -4.03 15.09 -2.97
C ALA A 67 -4.04 14.94 -4.49
N PRO A 68 -2.95 15.28 -5.21
CA PRO A 68 -2.80 14.92 -6.62
C PRO A 68 -2.91 13.40 -6.81
N VAL A 69 -3.73 12.96 -7.78
CA VAL A 69 -3.97 11.55 -8.06
C VAL A 69 -3.48 11.19 -9.46
N GLU A 70 -2.76 10.08 -9.54
CA GLU A 70 -2.31 9.49 -10.79
C GLU A 70 -2.82 8.03 -10.89
N PRO A 71 -3.78 7.72 -11.78
CA PRO A 71 -4.23 6.34 -12.01
C PRO A 71 -3.25 5.60 -12.91
N VAL A 72 -2.89 4.37 -12.53
CA VAL A 72 -2.02 3.49 -13.33
C VAL A 72 -2.66 2.11 -13.47
N LEU A 73 -2.86 1.70 -14.71
CA LEU A 73 -3.30 0.35 -15.05
C LEU A 73 -2.11 -0.44 -15.56
N ILE A 74 -1.85 -1.58 -14.94
CA ILE A 74 -0.72 -2.44 -15.29
C ILE A 74 -1.21 -3.80 -15.76
N GLN A 75 -0.48 -4.43 -16.68
CA GLN A 75 -0.75 -5.80 -17.12
C GLN A 75 0.29 -6.74 -16.52
N GLY A 76 -0.17 -7.88 -16.00
CA GLY A 76 0.73 -8.89 -15.46
C GLY A 76 0.26 -9.46 -14.12
N ARG A 77 1.16 -10.19 -13.47
CA ARG A 77 0.89 -10.71 -12.12
C ARG A 77 0.98 -9.57 -11.12
N ALA A 78 -0.14 -9.28 -10.48
CA ALA A 78 -0.31 -8.12 -9.63
C ALA A 78 0.83 -7.85 -8.62
N PRO A 79 1.31 -8.83 -7.82
CA PRO A 79 2.31 -8.52 -6.81
C PRO A 79 3.67 -8.13 -7.38
N GLU A 80 4.11 -8.80 -8.45
CA GLU A 80 5.39 -8.52 -9.10
C GLU A 80 5.37 -7.14 -9.77
N THR A 81 4.35 -6.88 -10.58
CA THR A 81 4.24 -5.62 -11.33
C THR A 81 4.00 -4.42 -10.42
N ILE A 82 3.33 -4.60 -9.28
CA ILE A 82 3.15 -3.55 -8.27
C ILE A 82 4.48 -3.22 -7.57
N ALA A 83 5.28 -4.23 -7.23
CA ALA A 83 6.60 -4.02 -6.62
C ALA A 83 7.55 -3.27 -7.57
N GLU A 84 7.57 -3.67 -8.85
CA GLU A 84 8.33 -3.01 -9.91
C GLU A 84 7.88 -1.57 -10.11
N LEU A 85 6.58 -1.34 -10.26
CA LEU A 85 6.01 0.01 -10.39
C LEU A 85 6.39 0.90 -9.19
N GLY A 86 6.30 0.38 -7.96
CA GLY A 86 6.69 1.10 -6.76
C GLY A 86 8.15 1.54 -6.80
N LYS A 87 9.05 0.66 -7.26
CA LYS A 87 10.47 0.95 -7.43
C LYS A 87 10.71 1.99 -8.53
N GLU A 88 10.14 1.80 -9.72
CA GLU A 88 10.31 2.68 -10.87
C GLU A 88 9.83 4.10 -10.60
N ARG A 89 8.74 4.23 -9.84
CA ARG A 89 8.14 5.52 -9.50
C ARG A 89 8.74 6.14 -8.23
N GLY A 90 9.74 5.51 -7.62
CA GLY A 90 10.35 5.98 -6.38
C GLY A 90 9.32 6.16 -5.25
N SER A 91 8.33 5.24 -5.17
CA SER A 91 7.28 5.33 -4.17
C SER A 91 7.85 5.24 -2.75
N ALA A 92 7.41 6.10 -1.86
CA ALA A 92 7.82 6.08 -0.46
C ALA A 92 7.23 4.88 0.30
N VAL A 93 6.05 4.42 -0.13
CA VAL A 93 5.36 3.26 0.44
C VAL A 93 4.37 2.67 -0.56
N ILE A 94 4.19 1.34 -0.52
CA ILE A 94 3.10 0.62 -1.16
C ILE A 94 2.05 0.31 -0.10
N VAL A 95 0.83 0.81 -0.26
CA VAL A 95 -0.29 0.56 0.63
C VAL A 95 -1.18 -0.53 0.04
N VAL A 96 -1.54 -1.53 0.85
CA VAL A 96 -2.37 -2.65 0.43
C VAL A 96 -3.42 -2.99 1.50
N GLY A 97 -4.56 -3.48 1.06
CA GLY A 97 -5.55 -4.10 1.95
C GLY A 97 -5.15 -5.52 2.35
N PRO A 98 -5.83 -6.13 3.35
CA PRO A 98 -5.64 -7.53 3.68
C PRO A 98 -6.13 -8.42 2.53
N ALA A 99 -5.46 -9.54 2.32
CA ALA A 99 -5.87 -10.51 1.33
C ALA A 99 -7.17 -11.23 1.68
N ARG A 100 -7.72 -11.98 0.71
CA ARG A 100 -8.91 -12.79 0.90
C ARG A 100 -8.67 -13.86 1.98
N HIS A 101 -9.45 -13.82 3.06
CA HIS A 101 -9.53 -14.94 4.00
C HIS A 101 -10.65 -15.88 3.54
N ASN A 102 -10.31 -17.12 3.30
CA ASN A 102 -11.32 -18.15 3.06
C ASN A 102 -11.72 -18.89 4.35
N HIS A 103 -11.03 -18.68 5.48
CA HIS A 103 -11.34 -19.34 6.75
C HIS A 103 -11.17 -18.40 7.95
N VAL A 104 -12.05 -18.52 8.92
CA VAL A 104 -12.02 -17.82 10.21
C VAL A 104 -10.88 -18.43 11.04
N GLY A 105 -9.86 -17.64 11.34
CA GLY A 105 -8.75 -18.04 12.23
C GLY A 105 -7.36 -18.00 11.66
N ASP A 106 -7.17 -17.96 10.34
CA ASP A 106 -5.83 -17.92 9.74
C ASP A 106 -5.37 -16.47 9.49
N PHE A 107 -4.30 -16.07 10.14
CA PHE A 107 -3.54 -14.84 9.85
C PHE A 107 -2.74 -14.95 8.53
N ILE A 108 -3.36 -15.46 7.47
CA ILE A 108 -2.70 -15.57 6.18
C ILE A 108 -2.84 -14.22 5.47
N LEU A 109 -1.71 -13.55 5.29
CA LEU A 109 -1.61 -12.27 4.56
C LEU A 109 -2.06 -12.37 3.09
N GLY A 110 -2.31 -13.59 2.58
CA GLY A 110 -2.59 -13.90 1.19
C GLY A 110 -1.35 -13.78 0.30
N THR A 111 -1.32 -14.58 -0.75
CA THR A 111 -0.12 -14.76 -1.58
C THR A 111 0.42 -13.46 -2.17
N ALA A 112 -0.45 -12.54 -2.57
CA ALA A 112 -0.02 -11.26 -3.15
C ALA A 112 0.59 -10.31 -2.11
N VAL A 113 -0.04 -10.18 -0.93
CA VAL A 113 0.46 -9.33 0.15
C VAL A 113 1.73 -9.92 0.76
N ASP A 114 1.79 -11.25 0.96
CA ASP A 114 2.98 -11.95 1.44
C ASP A 114 4.16 -11.75 0.48
N TYR A 115 3.93 -11.84 -0.83
CA TYR A 115 4.95 -11.55 -1.83
C TYR A 115 5.48 -10.13 -1.69
N LEU A 116 4.59 -9.13 -1.64
CA LEU A 116 5.00 -7.72 -1.51
C LEU A 116 5.80 -7.49 -0.23
N VAL A 117 5.33 -7.97 0.92
CA VAL A 117 6.03 -7.81 2.20
C VAL A 117 7.43 -8.43 2.19
N ARG A 118 7.62 -9.56 1.50
CA ARG A 118 8.91 -10.28 1.46
C ARG A 118 9.83 -9.83 0.34
N ARG A 119 9.31 -9.31 -0.76
CA ARG A 119 10.07 -9.12 -2.00
C ARG A 119 10.09 -7.68 -2.51
N SER A 120 9.22 -6.81 -2.01
CA SER A 120 9.21 -5.42 -2.45
C SER A 120 10.47 -4.69 -1.97
N PRO A 121 11.15 -3.94 -2.86
CA PRO A 121 12.22 -3.03 -2.48
C PRO A 121 11.70 -1.73 -1.85
N VAL A 122 10.38 -1.53 -1.87
CA VAL A 122 9.69 -0.38 -1.29
C VAL A 122 8.96 -0.83 -0.03
N PRO A 123 8.94 -0.06 1.06
CA PRO A 123 8.18 -0.37 2.25
C PRO A 123 6.71 -0.69 1.95
N VAL A 124 6.14 -1.66 2.64
CA VAL A 124 4.74 -2.09 2.43
C VAL A 124 3.93 -1.84 3.69
N LEU A 125 2.84 -1.09 3.54
CA LEU A 125 1.87 -0.85 4.60
C LEU A 125 0.61 -1.69 4.36
N VAL A 126 0.37 -2.68 5.23
CA VAL A 126 -0.82 -3.53 5.18
C VAL A 126 -1.89 -2.96 6.10
N VAL A 127 -2.98 -2.42 5.52
CA VAL A 127 -4.05 -1.77 6.27
C VAL A 127 -5.16 -2.76 6.57
N LYS A 128 -5.21 -3.25 7.80
CA LYS A 128 -6.21 -4.24 8.26
C LYS A 128 -7.52 -3.62 8.71
N GLU A 129 -7.47 -2.41 9.27
CA GLU A 129 -8.62 -1.70 9.81
C GLU A 129 -8.83 -0.37 9.11
N ARG A 130 -10.08 0.08 9.07
CA ARG A 130 -10.41 1.40 8.51
C ARG A 130 -9.76 2.49 9.36
N PRO A 131 -9.06 3.46 8.75
CA PRO A 131 -8.49 4.56 9.49
C PRO A 131 -9.61 5.38 10.14
N ARG A 132 -9.52 5.53 11.48
CA ARG A 132 -10.41 6.40 12.25
C ARG A 132 -9.71 7.68 12.67
N HIS A 133 -8.39 7.58 12.82
CA HIS A 133 -7.50 8.65 13.25
C HIS A 133 -6.11 8.45 12.62
N PRO A 134 -5.30 9.51 12.50
CA PRO A 134 -3.88 9.39 12.18
C PRO A 134 -3.17 8.50 13.20
N TYR A 135 -2.13 7.81 12.78
CA TYR A 135 -1.30 7.04 13.70
C TYR A 135 -0.58 7.98 14.66
N ARG A 136 -0.95 7.91 15.94
CA ARG A 136 -0.34 8.72 17.03
C ARG A 136 0.81 7.99 17.71
N ARG A 137 0.79 6.68 17.70
CA ARG A 137 1.78 5.81 18.33
C ARG A 137 2.02 4.58 17.48
N ILE A 138 3.28 4.31 17.20
CA ILE A 138 3.71 3.18 16.36
C ILE A 138 4.73 2.38 17.14
N LEU A 139 4.49 1.08 17.24
CA LEU A 139 5.39 0.12 17.83
C LEU A 139 6.27 -0.48 16.73
N ILE A 140 7.58 -0.41 16.88
CA ILE A 140 8.54 -0.94 15.93
C ILE A 140 9.31 -2.07 16.58
N ALA A 141 9.16 -3.29 16.06
CA ALA A 141 9.99 -4.41 16.44
C ALA A 141 11.39 -4.25 15.84
N THR A 142 12.42 -4.37 16.67
CA THR A 142 13.82 -4.24 16.25
C THR A 142 14.63 -5.42 16.77
N ASP A 143 15.63 -5.82 16.02
CA ASP A 143 16.71 -6.71 16.42
C ASP A 143 18.08 -6.01 16.33
N PHE A 144 18.04 -4.67 16.19
CA PHE A 144 19.19 -3.79 15.98
C PHE A 144 20.02 -4.08 14.72
N SER A 145 19.45 -4.80 13.75
CA SER A 145 20.03 -4.96 12.41
C SER A 145 19.84 -3.71 11.54
N ASP A 146 20.62 -3.61 10.46
CA ASP A 146 20.47 -2.54 9.46
C ASP A 146 19.06 -2.52 8.86
N CYS A 147 18.43 -3.69 8.68
CA CYS A 147 17.04 -3.80 8.21
C CYS A 147 16.05 -3.16 9.19
N SER A 148 16.19 -3.41 10.49
CA SER A 148 15.33 -2.81 11.50
C SER A 148 15.59 -1.32 11.66
N LEU A 149 16.84 -0.86 11.54
CA LEU A 149 17.18 0.57 11.50
C LEU A 149 16.51 1.26 10.30
N HIS A 150 16.58 0.66 9.12
CA HIS A 150 15.90 1.18 7.94
C HIS A 150 14.37 1.28 8.16
N ALA A 151 13.76 0.28 8.78
CA ALA A 151 12.33 0.31 9.12
C ALA A 151 11.98 1.48 10.05
N VAL A 152 12.83 1.78 11.05
CA VAL A 152 12.66 2.95 11.93
C VAL A 152 12.72 4.25 11.13
N GLN A 153 13.73 4.41 10.27
CA GLN A 153 13.92 5.61 9.45
C GLN A 153 12.72 5.85 8.52
N MET A 154 12.27 4.80 7.82
CA MET A 154 11.12 4.88 6.92
C MET A 154 9.82 5.18 7.69
N THR A 155 9.65 4.59 8.87
CA THR A 155 8.48 4.87 9.72
C THR A 155 8.47 6.32 10.20
N ALA A 156 9.61 6.86 10.61
CA ALA A 156 9.74 8.25 11.02
C ALA A 156 9.44 9.23 9.87
N MET A 157 9.86 8.90 8.67
CA MET A 157 9.58 9.69 7.47
C MET A 157 8.08 9.67 7.09
N LEU A 158 7.46 8.49 7.13
CA LEU A 158 6.05 8.32 6.74
C LEU A 158 5.07 8.84 7.81
N PHE A 159 5.48 8.85 9.08
CA PHE A 159 4.63 9.23 10.20
C PHE A 159 5.33 10.23 11.13
N PRO A 160 5.66 11.44 10.63
CA PRO A 160 6.50 12.40 11.36
C PRO A 160 5.84 12.94 12.64
N LYS A 161 4.51 12.80 12.77
CA LYS A 161 3.75 13.24 13.96
C LYS A 161 3.48 12.12 14.96
N ALA A 162 3.88 10.87 14.65
CA ALA A 162 3.65 9.73 15.51
C ALA A 162 4.80 9.57 16.52
N ARG A 163 4.45 9.16 17.73
CA ARG A 163 5.44 8.65 18.68
C ARG A 163 5.87 7.25 18.25
N LEU A 164 7.17 7.00 18.18
CA LEU A 164 7.75 5.71 17.85
C LEU A 164 8.26 5.05 19.13
N ASP A 165 7.76 3.86 19.44
CA ASP A 165 8.22 3.03 20.55
C ASP A 165 8.93 1.80 19.98
N LEU A 166 10.16 1.55 20.41
CA LEU A 166 10.97 0.40 19.97
C LEU A 166 10.78 -0.77 20.92
N VAL A 167 10.64 -1.96 20.39
CA VAL A 167 10.60 -3.22 21.15
C VAL A 167 11.67 -4.16 20.63
N ASP A 168 12.60 -4.54 21.51
CA ASP A 168 13.64 -5.52 21.21
C ASP A 168 13.03 -6.92 21.11
N ARG A 169 13.26 -7.60 19.99
CA ARG A 169 12.82 -8.97 19.77
C ARG A 169 13.51 -9.98 20.70
N LYS A 170 14.70 -9.67 21.23
CA LYS A 170 15.46 -10.55 22.13
C LYS A 170 15.00 -10.50 23.57
N SER A 171 14.17 -9.53 23.95
CA SER A 171 13.68 -9.36 25.31
C SER A 171 12.48 -10.22 25.68
N VAL A 172 12.10 -11.20 24.83
CA VAL A 172 11.07 -12.19 25.14
C VAL A 172 11.79 -13.50 25.51
N VAL A 173 12.28 -13.56 26.73
CA VAL A 173 12.69 -14.80 27.43
C VAL A 173 11.67 -15.09 28.50
#